data_aa8400701e5c1829c82f61925a178ecc
#
_entry.id   aa8400701e5c1829c82f61925a178ecc
#
_cell.length_a   1.000
_cell.length_b   1.000
_cell.length_c   1.000
_cell.angle_alpha   90.00
_cell.angle_beta   90.00
_cell.angle_gamma   90.00
#
_symmetry.space_group_name_H-M   'P 1'
#
loop_
_entity.id
_entity.type
_entity.pdbx_description
1 polymer ?
#
loop_
_entity_poly.entity_id
_entity_poly.type
_entity_poly.pdbx_seq_one_letter_code
_entity_poly.pdbx_strand_id
1 'polypeptide(L)'
;MRPALSRTVSQIVAGFHGGSSPRSGGPSIADMAPSDETDPDRWARETEQAVLDHAVALAPRLGWNANMARAACAAAGLSEGDQDLLLPHGPRDLAALLSRRHDDRAFAILAEVDPATLKIRERIARGVSARMEAGAEDLEACRKCAGFLALPSNSDLGLKLAWETADRLWLWAGDTATDWNHYSKRTILSGILIPALTMRWFDGREAAEAFVADRIENVMAFEKWKAGKDFEAPLRKVTEVLSRMRYGAKAGA
;
A
#
# COMPACT_ATOMS: atom_id res chain seq x y z
N MET A 1 18.43 9.69 12.33
CA MET A 1 17.85 10.61 13.29
C MET A 1 17.41 11.87 12.57
N ARG A 2 16.14 11.94 12.20
CA ARG A 2 15.34 13.15 11.96
C ARG A 2 13.91 12.74 11.66
N PRO A 3 12.92 13.25 12.37
CA PRO A 3 11.54 12.80 12.28
C PRO A 3 10.73 13.56 11.24
N ALA A 4 9.61 12.91 10.87
CA ALA A 4 8.49 13.34 10.09
C ALA A 4 8.05 14.79 10.34
N LEU A 5 7.64 15.48 9.25
CA LEU A 5 6.76 16.63 9.28
C LEU A 5 5.42 16.23 8.65
N SER A 6 4.56 15.68 9.48
CA SER A 6 3.12 15.76 9.31
C SER A 6 2.63 16.71 10.40
N ARG A 7 2.26 17.91 10.04
CA ARG A 7 1.43 18.81 10.88
C ARG A 7 0.49 19.61 10.01
N THR A 8 -0.72 19.11 9.97
CA THR A 8 -2.02 19.79 10.06
C THR A 8 -1.91 21.31 10.18
N VAL A 9 -2.30 22.00 9.10
CA VAL A 9 -2.69 23.39 9.12
C VAL A 9 -4.15 23.46 9.56
N SER A 10 -4.40 23.37 10.86
CA SER A 10 -5.71 23.66 11.43
C SER A 10 -5.56 24.07 12.89
N GLN A 11 -5.13 25.32 13.08
CA GLN A 11 -5.32 26.08 14.33
C GLN A 11 -4.58 27.41 14.25
N ILE A 12 -5.15 28.40 13.59
CA ILE A 12 -5.00 29.82 13.92
C ILE A 12 -6.27 30.53 13.41
N VAL A 13 -7.31 30.60 14.18
CA VAL A 13 -8.21 31.76 14.35
C VAL A 13 -9.05 31.54 15.61
N ALA A 14 -8.55 32.05 16.71
CA ALA A 14 -9.42 32.42 17.85
C ALA A 14 -8.82 33.63 18.53
N GLY A 15 -9.53 34.73 18.49
CA GLY A 15 -9.28 35.85 19.39
C GLY A 15 -9.23 37.21 18.72
N PHE A 16 -10.39 37.81 18.45
CA PHE A 16 -10.59 39.25 18.65
C PHE A 16 -12.10 39.50 18.86
N HIS A 17 -12.46 39.80 20.08
CA HIS A 17 -13.77 40.38 20.45
C HIS A 17 -13.63 41.90 20.53
N GLY A 18 -14.63 42.58 19.95
CA GLY A 18 -14.91 43.96 20.36
C GLY A 18 -15.47 44.87 19.27
N GLY A 19 -16.73 45.24 19.35
CA GLY A 19 -17.20 46.53 18.86
C GLY A 19 -18.34 46.56 17.85
N SER A 20 -19.51 46.81 18.32
CA SER A 20 -20.80 47.01 17.64
C SER A 20 -20.84 48.18 16.66
N SER A 21 -21.47 48.02 15.49
CA SER A 21 -22.59 48.85 14.98
C SER A 21 -22.94 48.50 13.53
N PRO A 22 -24.22 48.62 13.10
CA PRO A 22 -24.74 48.00 11.88
C PRO A 22 -24.61 48.91 10.65
N ARG A 23 -24.17 48.39 9.54
CA ARG A 23 -24.37 49.02 8.21
C ARG A 23 -24.65 47.94 7.16
N SER A 24 -25.86 48.09 6.60
CA SER A 24 -26.31 47.77 5.24
C SER A 24 -25.61 46.63 4.46
N GLY A 25 -26.38 45.60 4.22
CA GLY A 25 -26.44 44.59 3.17
C GLY A 25 -25.43 44.63 2.03
N GLY A 26 -24.32 43.93 2.22
CA GLY A 26 -23.54 43.33 1.16
C GLY A 26 -23.61 41.81 1.36
N PRO A 27 -23.43 40.99 0.33
CA PRO A 27 -23.40 39.53 0.52
C PRO A 27 -22.40 39.16 1.59
N SER A 28 -22.84 38.39 2.55
CA SER A 28 -22.01 37.91 3.65
C SER A 28 -20.85 37.10 3.09
N ILE A 29 -19.63 37.33 3.62
CA ILE A 29 -18.44 36.51 3.33
C ILE A 29 -18.67 35.01 3.66
N ALA A 30 -19.76 34.72 4.39
CA ALA A 30 -20.20 33.35 4.69
C ALA A 30 -20.91 32.65 3.52
N ASP A 31 -21.33 33.39 2.47
CA ASP A 31 -22.00 32.83 1.29
C ASP A 31 -21.05 32.55 0.11
N MET A 32 -19.77 32.91 0.25
CA MET A 32 -18.73 32.41 -0.64
C MET A 32 -18.26 31.05 -0.12
N ALA A 33 -19.03 30.00 -0.40
CA ALA A 33 -18.48 28.64 -0.42
C ALA A 33 -17.25 28.66 -1.34
N PRO A 34 -16.10 28.12 -0.93
CA PRO A 34 -14.94 28.04 -1.82
C PRO A 34 -15.41 27.34 -3.09
N SER A 35 -15.30 28.05 -4.22
CA SER A 35 -15.58 27.49 -5.53
C SER A 35 -14.74 26.22 -5.68
N ASP A 36 -15.37 25.14 -6.10
CA ASP A 36 -14.85 23.76 -6.26
C ASP A 36 -13.62 23.67 -7.21
N GLU A 37 -13.15 24.80 -7.73
CA GLU A 37 -12.07 24.95 -8.70
C GLU A 37 -10.66 25.10 -8.08
N THR A 38 -10.51 25.20 -6.76
CA THR A 38 -9.22 25.52 -6.09
C THR A 38 -8.87 24.58 -4.93
N ASP A 39 -9.21 23.29 -5.02
CA ASP A 39 -8.63 22.31 -4.12
C ASP A 39 -7.31 21.79 -4.75
N PRO A 40 -6.12 22.24 -4.28
CA PRO A 40 -4.83 21.81 -4.83
C PRO A 40 -4.61 20.30 -4.68
N ASP A 41 -5.19 19.69 -3.67
CA ASP A 41 -5.11 18.25 -3.47
C ASP A 41 -5.96 17.47 -4.50
N ARG A 42 -7.07 18.04 -4.95
CA ARG A 42 -7.89 17.47 -6.02
C ARG A 42 -7.17 17.55 -7.35
N TRP A 43 -6.64 18.71 -7.70
CA TRP A 43 -5.85 18.88 -8.92
C TRP A 43 -4.66 17.92 -8.96
N ALA A 44 -3.92 17.78 -7.88
CA ALA A 44 -2.78 16.87 -7.79
C ALA A 44 -3.22 15.41 -8.04
N ARG A 45 -4.27 14.94 -7.37
CA ARG A 45 -4.81 13.57 -7.56
C ARG A 45 -5.28 13.32 -8.99
N GLU A 46 -6.04 14.26 -9.59
CA GLU A 46 -6.53 14.14 -10.97
C GLU A 46 -5.37 14.11 -11.96
N THR A 47 -4.37 14.95 -11.74
CA THR A 47 -3.17 15.02 -12.59
C THR A 47 -2.31 13.76 -12.46
N GLU A 48 -2.09 13.25 -11.24
CA GLU A 48 -1.41 11.97 -11.01
C GLU A 48 -2.10 10.82 -11.76
N GLN A 49 -3.43 10.77 -11.74
CA GLN A 49 -4.18 9.75 -12.45
C GLN A 49 -4.06 9.90 -13.97
N ALA A 50 -4.10 11.13 -14.50
CA ALA A 50 -3.92 11.39 -15.94
C ALA A 50 -2.52 10.98 -16.39
N VAL A 51 -1.47 11.32 -15.63
CA VAL A 51 -0.09 10.89 -15.92
C VAL A 51 0.03 9.37 -15.86
N LEU A 52 -0.59 8.72 -14.88
CA LEU A 52 -0.57 7.28 -14.76
C LEU A 52 -1.26 6.59 -15.93
N ASP A 53 -2.37 7.14 -16.46
CA ASP A 53 -3.04 6.60 -17.63
C ASP A 53 -2.13 6.63 -18.87
N HIS A 54 -1.42 7.75 -19.08
CA HIS A 54 -0.42 7.85 -20.12
C HIS A 54 0.76 6.89 -19.90
N ALA A 55 1.22 6.74 -18.66
CA ALA A 55 2.30 5.81 -18.32
C ALA A 55 1.92 4.35 -18.63
N VAL A 56 0.72 3.93 -18.26
CA VAL A 56 0.18 2.58 -18.56
C VAL A 56 0.12 2.35 -20.06
N ALA A 57 -0.35 3.33 -20.85
CA ALA A 57 -0.43 3.23 -22.30
C ALA A 57 0.96 3.20 -22.99
N LEU A 58 1.96 3.89 -22.44
CA LEU A 58 3.30 3.99 -22.99
C LEU A 58 4.23 2.84 -22.55
N ALA A 59 4.03 2.27 -21.38
CA ALA A 59 4.87 1.24 -20.79
C ALA A 59 5.12 0.02 -21.68
N PRO A 60 4.14 -0.51 -22.45
CA PRO A 60 4.37 -1.63 -23.36
C PRO A 60 5.49 -1.38 -24.37
N ARG A 61 5.59 -0.16 -24.88
CA ARG A 61 6.55 0.24 -25.93
C ARG A 61 7.87 0.75 -25.38
N LEU A 62 7.82 1.56 -24.30
CA LEU A 62 8.98 2.27 -23.75
C LEU A 62 9.62 1.54 -22.58
N GLY A 63 8.94 0.53 -22.00
CA GLY A 63 9.32 -0.05 -20.74
C GLY A 63 8.97 0.86 -19.55
N TRP A 64 9.20 0.38 -18.33
CA TRP A 64 9.00 1.18 -17.11
C TRP A 64 10.32 1.85 -16.72
N ASN A 65 10.51 3.12 -17.04
CA ASN A 65 11.76 3.85 -16.84
C ASN A 65 11.55 5.37 -16.87
N ALA A 66 12.61 6.14 -16.66
CA ALA A 66 12.57 7.61 -16.64
C ALA A 66 12.10 8.24 -17.96
N ASN A 67 12.42 7.62 -19.12
CA ASN A 67 11.96 8.12 -20.42
C ASN A 67 10.44 7.98 -20.56
N MET A 68 9.90 6.84 -20.13
CA MET A 68 8.45 6.61 -20.10
C MET A 68 7.76 7.61 -19.19
N ALA A 69 8.30 7.85 -17.97
CA ALA A 69 7.72 8.79 -17.01
C ALA A 69 7.68 10.22 -17.59
N ARG A 70 8.77 10.70 -18.17
CA ARG A 70 8.81 12.02 -18.85
C ARG A 70 7.81 12.12 -19.99
N ALA A 71 7.73 11.09 -20.82
CA ALA A 71 6.78 11.06 -21.93
C ALA A 71 5.33 11.07 -21.46
N ALA A 72 5.03 10.39 -20.34
CA ALA A 72 3.70 10.40 -19.73
C ALA A 72 3.33 11.76 -19.16
N CYS A 73 4.26 12.44 -18.47
CA CYS A 73 4.06 13.81 -17.98
C CYS A 73 3.85 14.80 -19.11
N ALA A 74 4.66 14.73 -20.18
CA ALA A 74 4.50 15.59 -21.34
C ALA A 74 3.14 15.35 -22.05
N ALA A 75 2.69 14.10 -22.14
CA ALA A 75 1.38 13.76 -22.72
C ALA A 75 0.21 14.28 -21.85
N ALA A 76 0.40 14.39 -20.55
CA ALA A 76 -0.55 15.00 -19.61
C ALA A 76 -0.45 16.55 -19.58
N GLY A 77 0.42 17.16 -20.39
CA GLY A 77 0.57 18.61 -20.46
C GLY A 77 1.36 19.26 -19.33
N LEU A 78 2.12 18.48 -18.58
CA LEU A 78 2.94 18.96 -17.46
C LEU A 78 4.26 19.60 -17.96
N SER A 79 4.66 20.70 -17.35
CA SER A 79 6.01 21.23 -17.46
C SER A 79 7.02 20.38 -16.70
N GLU A 80 8.33 20.58 -16.96
CA GLU A 80 9.38 19.90 -16.18
C GLU A 80 9.30 20.22 -14.69
N GLY A 81 8.97 21.47 -14.33
CA GLY A 81 8.82 21.88 -12.93
C GLY A 81 7.63 21.22 -12.26
N ASP A 82 6.51 21.08 -12.96
CA ASP A 82 5.33 20.37 -12.43
C ASP A 82 5.62 18.87 -12.25
N GLN A 83 6.39 18.27 -13.18
CA GLN A 83 6.83 16.89 -13.07
C GLN A 83 7.67 16.67 -11.82
N ASP A 84 8.66 17.54 -11.55
CA ASP A 84 9.54 17.40 -10.38
C ASP A 84 8.78 17.56 -9.05
N LEU A 85 7.72 18.38 -9.05
CA LEU A 85 6.85 18.52 -7.90
C LEU A 85 5.93 17.33 -7.68
N LEU A 86 5.31 16.85 -8.75
CA LEU A 86 4.30 15.79 -8.67
C LEU A 86 4.92 14.40 -8.51
N LEU A 87 6.02 14.16 -9.22
CA LEU A 87 6.71 12.87 -9.30
C LEU A 87 8.21 13.01 -9.02
N PRO A 88 8.61 13.39 -7.80
CA PRO A 88 10.03 13.66 -7.45
C PRO A 88 10.94 12.44 -7.65
N HIS A 89 10.40 11.22 -7.65
CA HIS A 89 11.13 9.99 -7.91
C HIS A 89 10.73 9.36 -9.25
N GLY A 90 9.97 10.07 -10.09
CA GLY A 90 9.62 9.71 -11.45
C GLY A 90 8.98 8.33 -11.59
N PRO A 91 9.64 7.33 -12.24
CA PRO A 91 9.05 6.02 -12.47
C PRO A 91 8.76 5.24 -11.19
N ARG A 92 9.41 5.56 -10.05
CA ARG A 92 9.11 4.93 -8.75
C ARG A 92 7.76 5.41 -8.21
N ASP A 93 7.45 6.70 -8.36
CA ASP A 93 6.17 7.27 -7.92
C ASP A 93 5.02 6.71 -8.76
N LEU A 94 5.22 6.61 -10.08
CA LEU A 94 4.25 5.97 -10.98
C LEU A 94 4.02 4.48 -10.64
N ALA A 95 5.06 3.73 -10.24
CA ALA A 95 4.91 2.36 -9.80
C ALA A 95 4.07 2.26 -8.51
N ALA A 96 4.27 3.20 -7.58
CA ALA A 96 3.46 3.28 -6.36
C ALA A 96 2.00 3.65 -6.67
N LEU A 97 1.77 4.61 -7.56
CA LEU A 97 0.43 4.99 -8.01
C LEU A 97 -0.30 3.82 -8.70
N LEU A 98 0.39 3.08 -9.58
CA LEU A 98 -0.17 1.91 -10.26
C LEU A 98 -0.57 0.83 -9.24
N SER A 99 0.29 0.54 -8.27
CA SER A 99 -0.01 -0.45 -7.24
C SER A 99 -1.24 -0.06 -6.42
N ARG A 100 -1.33 1.20 -5.98
CA ARG A 100 -2.46 1.70 -5.20
C ARG A 100 -3.75 1.73 -5.99
N ARG A 101 -3.72 2.10 -7.28
CA ARG A 101 -4.87 2.00 -8.19
C ARG A 101 -5.40 0.56 -8.26
N HIS A 102 -4.50 -0.42 -8.37
CA HIS A 102 -4.91 -1.83 -8.39
C HIS A 102 -5.43 -2.29 -7.03
N ASP A 103 -4.88 -1.79 -5.93
CA ASP A 103 -5.44 -2.04 -4.61
C ASP A 103 -6.87 -1.49 -4.51
N ASP A 104 -7.10 -0.26 -4.93
CA ASP A 104 -8.43 0.36 -4.88
C ASP A 104 -9.46 -0.38 -5.76
N ARG A 105 -9.06 -0.81 -6.96
CA ARG A 105 -9.89 -1.69 -7.81
C ARG A 105 -10.19 -3.03 -7.13
N ALA A 106 -9.19 -3.64 -6.49
CA ALA A 106 -9.38 -4.89 -5.75
C ALA A 106 -10.38 -4.72 -4.60
N PHE A 107 -10.29 -3.60 -3.87
CA PHE A 107 -11.23 -3.30 -2.79
C PHE A 107 -12.63 -2.95 -3.30
N ALA A 108 -12.77 -2.38 -4.48
CA ALA A 108 -14.07 -2.22 -5.14
C ALA A 108 -14.71 -3.60 -5.45
N ILE A 109 -13.93 -4.57 -5.92
CA ILE A 109 -14.39 -5.96 -6.12
C ILE A 109 -14.77 -6.60 -4.78
N LEU A 110 -14.00 -6.36 -3.72
CA LEU A 110 -14.23 -6.92 -2.40
C LEU A 110 -15.38 -6.26 -1.63
N ALA A 111 -15.82 -5.06 -2.02
CA ALA A 111 -16.97 -4.38 -1.42
C ALA A 111 -18.29 -5.17 -1.58
N GLU A 112 -18.38 -6.02 -2.61
CA GLU A 112 -19.52 -6.90 -2.85
C GLU A 112 -19.51 -8.16 -1.96
N VAL A 113 -18.46 -8.37 -1.17
CA VAL A 113 -18.27 -9.58 -0.36
C VAL A 113 -18.29 -9.24 1.12
N ASP A 114 -19.24 -9.80 1.88
CA ASP A 114 -19.21 -9.73 3.34
C ASP A 114 -18.14 -10.70 3.88
N PRO A 115 -17.03 -10.18 4.42
CA PRO A 115 -15.97 -11.02 4.95
C PRO A 115 -16.42 -11.90 6.12
N ALA A 116 -17.45 -11.49 6.87
CA ALA A 116 -17.94 -12.26 8.03
C ALA A 116 -18.52 -13.63 7.63
N THR A 117 -18.97 -13.78 6.39
CA THR A 117 -19.51 -15.06 5.86
C THR A 117 -18.42 -16.08 5.51
N LEU A 118 -17.16 -15.65 5.44
CA LEU A 118 -16.01 -16.44 5.02
C LEU A 118 -15.09 -16.80 6.18
N LYS A 119 -14.43 -17.95 6.12
CA LYS A 119 -13.30 -18.26 7.00
C LYS A 119 -12.09 -17.39 6.65
N ILE A 120 -11.22 -17.14 7.61
CA ILE A 120 -10.01 -16.30 7.43
C ILE A 120 -9.21 -16.69 6.16
N ARG A 121 -8.94 -17.97 5.95
CA ARG A 121 -8.22 -18.45 4.77
C ARG A 121 -8.93 -18.11 3.46
N GLU A 122 -10.26 -18.18 3.46
CA GLU A 122 -11.09 -17.87 2.29
C GLU A 122 -11.12 -16.36 2.02
N ARG A 123 -11.13 -15.54 3.10
CA ARG A 123 -10.97 -14.08 2.98
C ARG A 123 -9.64 -13.73 2.33
N ILE A 124 -8.53 -14.28 2.83
CA ILE A 124 -7.20 -14.03 2.28
C ILE A 124 -7.10 -14.50 0.82
N ALA A 125 -7.57 -15.72 0.51
CA ALA A 125 -7.60 -16.23 -0.86
C ALA A 125 -8.39 -15.28 -1.78
N ARG A 126 -9.58 -14.86 -1.34
CA ARG A 126 -10.44 -13.93 -2.09
C ARG A 126 -9.79 -12.58 -2.30
N GLY A 127 -9.13 -12.05 -1.26
CA GLY A 127 -8.40 -10.77 -1.33
C GLY A 127 -7.25 -10.82 -2.35
N VAL A 128 -6.43 -11.88 -2.31
CA VAL A 128 -5.34 -12.07 -3.27
C VAL A 128 -5.89 -12.24 -4.70
N SER A 129 -6.97 -13.01 -4.87
CA SER A 129 -7.63 -13.18 -6.18
C SER A 129 -8.15 -11.86 -6.73
N ALA A 130 -8.82 -11.04 -5.92
CA ALA A 130 -9.30 -9.72 -6.33
C ALA A 130 -8.14 -8.80 -6.74
N ARG A 131 -7.01 -8.85 -6.02
CA ARG A 131 -5.82 -8.06 -6.38
C ARG A 131 -5.16 -8.52 -7.69
N MET A 132 -5.13 -9.82 -7.95
CA MET A 132 -4.69 -10.38 -9.23
C MET A 132 -5.59 -9.97 -10.39
N GLU A 133 -6.89 -9.93 -10.18
CA GLU A 133 -7.90 -9.51 -11.14
C GLU A 133 -7.73 -8.03 -11.51
N ALA A 134 -7.63 -7.17 -10.48
CA ALA A 134 -7.47 -5.72 -10.65
C ALA A 134 -6.24 -5.33 -11.48
N GLY A 135 -5.14 -6.08 -11.41
CA GLY A 135 -3.93 -5.86 -12.22
C GLY A 135 -4.01 -6.44 -13.63
N ALA A 136 -5.00 -7.27 -13.93
CA ALA A 136 -5.12 -7.91 -15.23
C ALA A 136 -5.54 -6.97 -16.35
N GLU A 137 -6.20 -5.87 -16.03
CA GLU A 137 -6.60 -4.84 -17.00
C GLU A 137 -5.39 -4.12 -17.60
N ASP A 138 -4.32 -3.96 -16.82
CA ASP A 138 -3.09 -3.24 -17.20
C ASP A 138 -1.91 -4.21 -17.41
N LEU A 139 -2.17 -5.42 -17.94
CA LEU A 139 -1.27 -6.57 -17.95
C LEU A 139 0.15 -6.25 -18.46
N GLU A 140 0.26 -5.60 -19.62
CA GLU A 140 1.56 -5.30 -20.22
C GLU A 140 2.33 -4.24 -19.40
N ALA A 141 1.64 -3.24 -18.88
CA ALA A 141 2.24 -2.27 -17.98
C ALA A 141 2.71 -2.93 -16.67
N CYS A 142 1.91 -3.86 -16.12
CA CYS A 142 2.27 -4.65 -14.94
C CYS A 142 3.54 -5.47 -15.16
N ARG A 143 3.69 -6.12 -16.32
CA ARG A 143 4.90 -6.88 -16.67
C ARG A 143 6.15 -5.99 -16.68
N LYS A 144 6.04 -4.79 -17.30
CA LYS A 144 7.14 -3.83 -17.36
C LYS A 144 7.47 -3.25 -15.98
N CYS A 145 6.45 -2.92 -15.20
CA CYS A 145 6.59 -2.43 -13.83
C CYS A 145 7.20 -3.51 -12.91
N ALA A 146 6.80 -4.78 -13.04
CA ALA A 146 7.38 -5.89 -12.28
C ALA A 146 8.89 -6.02 -12.56
N GLY A 147 9.30 -5.97 -13.83
CA GLY A 147 10.72 -5.97 -14.19
C GLY A 147 11.49 -4.78 -13.60
N PHE A 148 10.88 -3.59 -13.57
CA PHE A 148 11.48 -2.41 -12.93
C PHE A 148 11.61 -2.57 -11.41
N LEU A 149 10.59 -3.08 -10.73
CA LEU A 149 10.61 -3.32 -9.28
C LEU A 149 11.55 -4.47 -8.88
N ALA A 150 11.83 -5.41 -9.78
CA ALA A 150 12.78 -6.51 -9.53
C ALA A 150 14.25 -6.06 -9.56
N LEU A 151 14.55 -4.86 -10.06
CA LEU A 151 15.92 -4.32 -10.02
C LEU A 151 16.36 -4.08 -8.57
N PRO A 152 17.61 -4.36 -8.22
CA PRO A 152 18.12 -4.16 -6.84
C PRO A 152 17.88 -2.75 -6.29
N SER A 153 17.95 -1.72 -7.15
CA SER A 153 17.69 -0.31 -6.78
C SER A 153 16.23 0.01 -6.47
N ASN A 154 15.30 -0.88 -6.77
CA ASN A 154 13.86 -0.65 -6.64
C ASN A 154 13.14 -1.76 -5.85
N SER A 155 13.86 -2.80 -5.45
CA SER A 155 13.28 -3.94 -4.72
C SER A 155 12.72 -3.55 -3.35
N ASP A 156 13.29 -2.53 -2.70
CA ASP A 156 12.77 -1.93 -1.49
C ASP A 156 11.35 -1.40 -1.68
N LEU A 157 11.11 -0.70 -2.79
CA LEU A 157 9.78 -0.22 -3.15
C LEU A 157 8.81 -1.38 -3.43
N GLY A 158 9.25 -2.40 -4.18
CA GLY A 158 8.43 -3.58 -4.47
C GLY A 158 7.97 -4.29 -3.20
N LEU A 159 8.87 -4.48 -2.24
CA LEU A 159 8.55 -5.07 -0.93
C LEU A 159 7.60 -4.18 -0.12
N LYS A 160 7.82 -2.86 -0.11
CA LYS A 160 6.96 -1.89 0.56
C LYS A 160 5.53 -1.95 0.00
N LEU A 161 5.36 -1.92 -1.32
CA LEU A 161 4.04 -1.97 -1.96
C LEU A 161 3.32 -3.30 -1.69
N ALA A 162 4.03 -4.42 -1.72
CA ALA A 162 3.45 -5.72 -1.34
C ALA A 162 3.00 -5.74 0.13
N TRP A 163 3.76 -5.10 1.01
CA TRP A 163 3.39 -4.94 2.42
C TRP A 163 2.14 -4.06 2.59
N GLU A 164 2.06 -2.91 1.89
CA GLU A 164 0.90 -2.03 1.92
C GLU A 164 -0.37 -2.78 1.48
N THR A 165 -0.28 -3.54 0.39
CA THR A 165 -1.39 -4.40 -0.08
C THR A 165 -1.75 -5.47 0.96
N ALA A 166 -0.76 -6.16 1.54
CA ALA A 166 -0.99 -7.20 2.54
C ALA A 166 -1.65 -6.62 3.80
N ASP A 167 -1.25 -5.42 4.23
CA ASP A 167 -1.86 -4.73 5.36
C ASP A 167 -3.34 -4.44 5.12
N ARG A 168 -3.67 -3.84 3.99
CA ARG A 168 -5.06 -3.54 3.59
C ARG A 168 -5.90 -4.83 3.54
N LEU A 169 -5.38 -5.92 2.98
CA LEU A 169 -6.08 -7.20 2.89
C LEU A 169 -6.33 -7.83 4.27
N TRP A 170 -5.37 -7.74 5.20
CA TRP A 170 -5.57 -8.23 6.55
C TRP A 170 -6.58 -7.39 7.33
N LEU A 171 -6.58 -6.06 7.16
CA LEU A 171 -7.60 -5.18 7.74
C LEU A 171 -9.00 -5.54 7.21
N TRP A 172 -9.15 -5.73 5.91
CA TRP A 172 -10.42 -6.18 5.33
C TRP A 172 -10.83 -7.56 5.84
N ALA A 173 -9.88 -8.47 6.03
CA ALA A 173 -10.15 -9.80 6.59
C ALA A 173 -10.54 -9.76 8.07
N GLY A 174 -10.52 -8.60 8.73
CA GLY A 174 -10.90 -8.41 10.13
C GLY A 174 -9.76 -8.64 11.12
N ASP A 175 -8.50 -8.50 10.69
CA ASP A 175 -7.35 -8.60 11.58
C ASP A 175 -7.23 -7.36 12.46
N THR A 176 -7.21 -7.57 13.77
CA THR A 176 -7.06 -6.53 14.79
C THR A 176 -5.75 -6.68 15.59
N ALA A 177 -4.85 -7.57 15.17
CA ALA A 177 -3.59 -7.81 15.86
C ALA A 177 -2.70 -6.57 15.83
N THR A 178 -2.08 -6.24 16.95
CA THR A 178 -1.14 -5.12 17.11
C THR A 178 0.25 -5.58 17.58
N ASP A 179 0.38 -6.87 17.83
CA ASP A 179 1.57 -7.54 18.36
C ASP A 179 2.46 -8.13 17.24
N TRP A 180 3.37 -9.05 17.60
CA TRP A 180 4.22 -9.76 16.65
C TRP A 180 3.43 -10.48 15.53
N ASN A 181 2.20 -10.92 15.79
CA ASN A 181 1.35 -11.54 14.78
C ASN A 181 0.98 -10.55 13.66
N HIS A 182 0.86 -9.26 13.96
CA HIS A 182 0.65 -8.22 12.97
C HIS A 182 1.72 -8.25 11.88
N TYR A 183 2.99 -8.24 12.28
CA TYR A 183 4.12 -8.23 11.35
C TYR A 183 4.28 -9.56 10.62
N SER A 184 4.17 -10.69 11.31
CA SER A 184 4.35 -12.00 10.70
C SER A 184 3.29 -12.33 9.65
N LYS A 185 2.01 -12.02 9.90
CA LYS A 185 0.90 -12.20 8.95
C LYS A 185 1.14 -11.41 7.66
N ARG A 186 1.54 -10.16 7.77
CA ARG A 186 1.80 -9.27 6.62
C ARG A 186 3.03 -9.71 5.83
N THR A 187 4.09 -10.12 6.51
CA THR A 187 5.29 -10.69 5.87
C THR A 187 4.95 -11.94 5.07
N ILE A 188 4.22 -12.89 5.66
CA ILE A 188 3.81 -14.12 5.00
C ILE A 188 2.95 -13.80 3.77
N LEU A 189 1.95 -12.92 3.92
CA LEU A 189 1.07 -12.55 2.81
C LEU A 189 1.82 -11.79 1.71
N SER A 190 2.75 -10.91 2.03
CA SER A 190 3.62 -10.26 1.04
C SER A 190 4.44 -11.28 0.25
N GLY A 191 4.94 -12.32 0.95
CA GLY A 191 5.65 -13.44 0.33
C GLY A 191 4.78 -14.31 -0.58
N ILE A 192 3.46 -14.27 -0.43
CA ILE A 192 2.50 -14.91 -1.33
C ILE A 192 2.12 -13.97 -2.48
N LEU A 193 1.87 -12.69 -2.18
CA LEU A 193 1.41 -11.70 -3.16
C LEU A 193 2.39 -11.48 -4.30
N ILE A 194 3.68 -11.32 -4.00
CA ILE A 194 4.69 -11.04 -5.03
C ILE A 194 4.74 -12.15 -6.09
N PRO A 195 4.93 -13.43 -5.77
CA PRO A 195 4.93 -14.47 -6.78
C PRO A 195 3.53 -14.70 -7.40
N ALA A 196 2.44 -14.58 -6.64
CA ALA A 196 1.09 -14.72 -7.19
C ALA A 196 0.79 -13.68 -8.28
N LEU A 197 1.13 -12.41 -8.04
CA LEU A 197 0.98 -11.33 -9.02
C LEU A 197 1.90 -11.58 -10.23
N THR A 198 3.15 -12.00 -10.01
CA THR A 198 4.09 -12.32 -11.07
C THR A 198 3.56 -13.45 -11.94
N MET A 199 3.12 -14.56 -11.35
CA MET A 199 2.53 -15.68 -12.08
C MET A 199 1.26 -15.26 -12.82
N ARG A 200 0.41 -14.43 -12.21
CA ARG A 200 -0.81 -13.91 -12.87
C ARG A 200 -0.47 -13.15 -14.16
N TRP A 201 0.61 -12.39 -14.15
CA TRP A 201 1.01 -11.57 -15.30
C TRP A 201 1.80 -12.35 -16.36
N PHE A 202 2.55 -13.38 -16.01
CA PHE A 202 3.43 -14.11 -16.93
C PHE A 202 2.89 -15.49 -17.33
N ASP A 203 2.30 -16.23 -16.37
CA ASP A 203 1.88 -17.62 -16.56
C ASP A 203 0.36 -17.76 -16.68
N GLY A 204 -0.39 -16.72 -16.33
CA GLY A 204 -1.84 -16.66 -16.47
C GLY A 204 -2.61 -16.90 -15.17
N ARG A 205 -3.94 -16.87 -15.30
CA ARG A 205 -4.86 -16.91 -14.15
C ARG A 205 -4.81 -18.24 -13.41
N GLU A 206 -4.92 -19.33 -14.15
CA GLU A 206 -5.04 -20.68 -13.58
C GLU A 206 -3.80 -21.08 -12.75
N ALA A 207 -2.60 -20.80 -13.29
CA ALA A 207 -1.34 -21.04 -12.58
C ALA A 207 -1.24 -20.23 -11.28
N ALA A 208 -1.62 -18.97 -11.33
CA ALA A 208 -1.59 -18.08 -10.16
C ALA A 208 -2.60 -18.51 -9.09
N GLU A 209 -3.82 -18.87 -9.46
CA GLU A 209 -4.85 -19.35 -8.52
C GLU A 209 -4.43 -20.68 -7.87
N ALA A 210 -3.88 -21.62 -8.64
CA ALA A 210 -3.36 -22.88 -8.10
C ALA A 210 -2.20 -22.62 -7.11
N PHE A 211 -1.28 -21.71 -7.45
CA PHE A 211 -0.19 -21.31 -6.56
C PHE A 211 -0.72 -20.72 -5.23
N VAL A 212 -1.69 -19.81 -5.30
CA VAL A 212 -2.26 -19.17 -4.10
C VAL A 212 -2.93 -20.22 -3.21
N ALA A 213 -3.71 -21.11 -3.79
CA ALA A 213 -4.37 -22.19 -3.04
C ALA A 213 -3.35 -23.08 -2.31
N ASP A 214 -2.29 -23.53 -3.00
CA ASP A 214 -1.21 -24.33 -2.44
C ASP A 214 -0.47 -23.58 -1.31
N ARG A 215 -0.15 -22.29 -1.50
CA ARG A 215 0.55 -21.51 -0.48
C ARG A 215 -0.28 -21.27 0.78
N ILE A 216 -1.56 -21.00 0.63
CA ILE A 216 -2.47 -20.85 1.78
C ILE A 216 -2.60 -22.18 2.54
N GLU A 217 -2.72 -23.31 1.84
CA GLU A 217 -2.76 -24.62 2.48
C GLU A 217 -1.47 -24.93 3.24
N ASN A 218 -0.31 -24.65 2.65
CA ASN A 218 0.99 -24.82 3.29
C ASN A 218 1.14 -23.98 4.57
N VAL A 219 0.69 -22.70 4.55
CA VAL A 219 0.70 -21.85 5.74
C VAL A 219 -0.21 -22.41 6.83
N MET A 220 -1.41 -22.88 6.48
CA MET A 220 -2.35 -23.49 7.42
C MET A 220 -1.80 -24.80 8.02
N ALA A 221 -1.14 -25.63 7.21
CA ALA A 221 -0.49 -26.85 7.67
C ALA A 221 0.65 -26.53 8.65
N PHE A 222 1.45 -25.50 8.36
CA PHE A 222 2.53 -25.05 9.23
C PHE A 222 2.00 -24.50 10.57
N GLU A 223 0.96 -23.68 10.55
CA GLU A 223 0.36 -23.13 11.78
C GLU A 223 -0.25 -24.26 12.64
N LYS A 224 -0.90 -25.25 12.03
CA LYS A 224 -1.42 -26.42 12.73
C LYS A 224 -0.30 -27.27 13.33
N TRP A 225 0.81 -27.47 12.61
CA TRP A 225 1.97 -28.18 13.10
C TRP A 225 2.63 -27.43 14.26
N LYS A 226 2.76 -26.10 14.17
CA LYS A 226 3.29 -25.22 15.21
C LYS A 226 2.42 -25.26 16.47
N ALA A 227 1.10 -25.19 16.34
CA ALA A 227 0.17 -25.27 17.48
C ALA A 227 0.21 -26.63 18.19
N GLY A 228 0.61 -27.70 17.48
CA GLY A 228 0.81 -29.03 18.06
C GLY A 228 2.17 -29.25 18.77
N LYS A 229 3.06 -28.27 18.70
CA LYS A 229 4.38 -28.31 19.34
C LYS A 229 4.53 -27.08 20.25
N ASP A 230 4.87 -27.33 21.50
CA ASP A 230 5.12 -26.29 22.49
C ASP A 230 6.46 -25.59 22.17
N PHE A 231 6.45 -24.65 21.20
CA PHE A 231 7.63 -23.86 20.83
C PHE A 231 8.00 -22.81 21.85
N GLU A 232 7.16 -22.55 22.85
CA GLU A 232 7.47 -21.64 23.95
C GLU A 232 8.50 -22.26 24.90
N ALA A 233 8.56 -23.58 25.01
CA ALA A 233 9.46 -24.26 25.92
C ALA A 233 10.96 -24.00 25.61
N PRO A 234 11.47 -24.09 24.37
CA PRO A 234 12.86 -23.76 24.07
C PRO A 234 13.17 -22.28 24.15
N LEU A 235 12.25 -21.39 23.72
CA LEU A 235 12.42 -19.93 23.85
C LEU A 235 12.42 -19.47 25.30
N ARG A 236 11.57 -20.07 26.15
CA ARG A 236 11.57 -19.82 27.59
C ARG A 236 12.85 -20.26 28.27
N LYS A 237 13.44 -21.40 27.86
CA LYS A 237 14.75 -21.84 28.32
C LYS A 237 15.87 -20.89 27.90
N VAL A 238 15.86 -20.39 26.67
CA VAL A 238 16.85 -19.42 26.17
C VAL A 238 16.75 -18.09 26.91
N THR A 239 15.54 -17.57 27.12
CA THR A 239 15.30 -16.34 27.90
C THR A 239 15.68 -16.54 29.37
N GLU A 240 15.47 -17.71 29.94
CA GLU A 240 15.84 -18.03 31.31
C GLU A 240 17.38 -18.14 31.47
N VAL A 241 18.07 -18.73 30.50
CA VAL A 241 19.54 -18.77 30.46
C VAL A 241 20.13 -17.37 30.27
N LEU A 242 19.59 -16.57 29.36
CA LEU A 242 20.02 -15.18 29.14
C LEU A 242 19.76 -14.29 30.34
N SER A 243 18.62 -14.48 31.04
CA SER A 243 18.32 -13.75 32.26
C SER A 243 19.27 -14.13 33.39
N ARG A 244 19.61 -15.42 33.55
CA ARG A 244 20.62 -15.87 34.51
C ARG A 244 21.99 -15.32 34.21
N MET A 245 22.40 -15.25 32.94
CA MET A 245 23.67 -14.62 32.53
C MET A 245 23.70 -13.11 32.82
N ARG A 246 22.58 -12.43 32.71
CA ARG A 246 22.48 -10.97 32.91
C ARG A 246 22.34 -10.59 34.39
N TYR A 247 21.72 -11.41 35.20
CA TYR A 247 21.45 -11.14 36.63
C TYR A 247 22.25 -12.02 37.60
N GLY A 248 22.85 -13.11 37.13
CA GLY A 248 23.69 -14.01 37.94
C GLY A 248 25.08 -13.49 38.25
N ALA A 249 25.53 -12.42 37.64
CA ALA A 249 26.83 -11.82 37.88
C ALA A 249 26.90 -10.77 39.00
N LYS A 250 25.82 -10.57 39.74
CA LYS A 250 25.72 -9.59 40.86
C LYS A 250 25.54 -10.19 42.25
N ALA A 251 25.72 -11.50 42.44
CA ALA A 251 25.65 -12.12 43.76
C ALA A 251 27.02 -12.72 44.14
N GLY A 252 28.00 -11.84 44.31
CA GLY A 252 29.34 -12.24 44.73
C GLY A 252 30.29 -11.06 44.82
N ALA A 253 30.01 -10.10 45.71
CA ALA A 253 30.97 -9.15 46.26
C ALA A 253 30.48 -8.72 47.65
#